data_c44d7ddfaede97b554e79a063f2c5e69
#
_entry.id   c44d7ddfaede97b554e79a063f2c5e69
#
_cell.length_a   1.000
_cell.length_b   1.000
_cell.length_c   1.000
_cell.angle_alpha   90.00
_cell.angle_beta   90.00
_cell.angle_gamma   90.00
#
_symmetry.space_group_name_H-M   'P 1'
#
loop_
_entity.id
_entity.type
_entity.pdbx_description
1 polymer ?
#
loop_
_entity_poly.entity_id
_entity_poly.type
_entity_poly.pdbx_seq_one_letter_code
_entity_poly.pdbx_strand_id
1 'polypeptide(L)'
;NVLILLGGPSLREGAQLHAYRIAQATGARLLAEGSNGRTQRGRGRIALERVPYYVDQAVDALKWVEHLILVNAKAPVGFFGYPGKPSLHYPPNAEVHVLTRYEHNAEVALAALAEELNAPAIAIPDRGPRPEVVRGAPTPEGLARVLGALMPEGAIIADESVSYGRGFFPETHNAPPHDWLQITGGAIGCGMPLATGAAVGGGGRRVINMQADGSAMYTVQSLWTQAREKLPVTTVIISNRKYAILLGEYRNVGANPGRTAMDMMDLGNPDIGWVKLAEGMGVEAAQ
;
A
#
# COMPACT_ATOMS: atom_id res chain seq x y z
N ASN A 1 5.83 -9.64 24.53
CA ASN A 1 6.30 -9.08 23.23
C ASN A 1 5.70 -9.87 22.05
N VAL A 2 4.36 -9.76 21.87
CA VAL A 2 3.58 -10.47 20.86
C VAL A 2 3.25 -9.52 19.71
N LEU A 3 3.54 -9.93 18.47
CA LEU A 3 3.08 -9.26 17.26
C LEU A 3 2.04 -10.13 16.55
N ILE A 4 0.86 -9.58 16.26
CA ILE A 4 -0.12 -10.15 15.35
C ILE A 4 0.07 -9.47 14.00
N LEU A 5 0.52 -10.21 12.99
CA LEU A 5 0.74 -9.74 11.64
C LEU A 5 -0.44 -10.14 10.75
N LEU A 6 -1.12 -9.15 10.20
CA LEU A 6 -2.27 -9.32 9.34
C LEU A 6 -1.88 -9.22 7.86
N GLY A 7 -2.42 -10.09 7.02
CA GLY A 7 -2.25 -10.05 5.56
C GLY A 7 -3.51 -10.49 4.82
N GLY A 8 -3.52 -10.38 3.51
CA GLY A 8 -4.58 -10.87 2.65
C GLY A 8 -6.02 -10.57 3.13
N PRO A 9 -6.90 -11.58 3.26
CA PRO A 9 -8.28 -11.40 3.72
C PRO A 9 -8.42 -10.84 5.14
N SER A 10 -7.44 -11.03 6.04
CA SER A 10 -7.51 -10.48 7.39
C SER A 10 -7.41 -8.93 7.43
N LEU A 11 -7.13 -8.30 6.30
CA LEU A 11 -7.13 -6.83 6.16
C LEU A 11 -8.50 -6.27 5.76
N ARG A 12 -9.58 -7.02 5.96
CA ARG A 12 -10.96 -6.54 5.88
C ARG A 12 -11.41 -6.03 7.25
N GLU A 13 -12.38 -5.13 7.25
CA GLU A 13 -12.84 -4.37 8.42
C GLU A 13 -13.19 -5.27 9.62
N GLY A 14 -13.99 -6.35 9.40
CA GLY A 14 -14.40 -7.26 10.47
C GLY A 14 -13.21 -7.98 11.12
N ALA A 15 -12.32 -8.55 10.31
CA ALA A 15 -11.13 -9.24 10.82
C ALA A 15 -10.19 -8.28 11.57
N GLN A 16 -9.97 -7.07 11.03
CA GLN A 16 -9.18 -6.04 11.71
C GLN A 16 -9.76 -5.66 13.08
N LEU A 17 -11.09 -5.56 13.18
CA LEU A 17 -11.76 -5.22 14.44
C LEU A 17 -11.53 -6.31 15.49
N HIS A 18 -11.68 -7.59 15.14
CA HIS A 18 -11.41 -8.69 16.05
C HIS A 18 -9.94 -8.74 16.47
N ALA A 19 -9.01 -8.58 15.54
CA ALA A 19 -7.59 -8.50 15.83
C ALA A 19 -7.26 -7.34 16.79
N TYR A 20 -7.89 -6.20 16.61
CA TYR A 20 -7.73 -5.04 17.49
C TYR A 20 -8.28 -5.30 18.89
N ARG A 21 -9.45 -5.95 19.03
CA ARG A 21 -9.98 -6.39 20.33
C ARG A 21 -9.00 -7.30 21.07
N ILE A 22 -8.45 -8.29 20.37
CA ILE A 22 -7.43 -9.20 20.92
C ILE A 22 -6.20 -8.41 21.38
N ALA A 23 -5.70 -7.52 20.54
CA ALA A 23 -4.53 -6.72 20.86
C ALA A 23 -4.73 -5.85 22.11
N GLN A 24 -5.91 -5.23 22.25
CA GLN A 24 -6.23 -4.42 23.43
C GLN A 24 -6.39 -5.26 24.71
N ALA A 25 -6.94 -6.46 24.60
CA ALA A 25 -7.10 -7.36 25.75
C ALA A 25 -5.77 -7.99 26.22
N THR A 26 -4.83 -8.23 25.30
CA THR A 26 -3.60 -8.98 25.56
C THR A 26 -2.34 -8.12 25.63
N GLY A 27 -2.39 -6.88 25.15
CA GLY A 27 -1.21 -6.04 24.96
C GLY A 27 -0.38 -6.41 23.72
N ALA A 28 -0.87 -7.31 22.85
CA ALA A 28 -0.22 -7.60 21.57
C ALA A 28 -0.25 -6.37 20.65
N ARG A 29 0.78 -6.23 19.81
CA ARG A 29 0.80 -5.17 18.78
C ARG A 29 0.30 -5.71 17.46
N LEU A 30 -0.30 -4.83 16.64
CA LEU A 30 -0.80 -5.15 15.31
C LEU A 30 0.05 -4.46 14.24
N LEU A 31 0.39 -5.21 13.20
CA LEU A 31 0.91 -4.65 11.95
C LEU A 31 0.26 -5.39 10.76
N ALA A 32 0.25 -4.73 9.62
CA ALA A 32 -0.03 -5.36 8.34
C ALA A 32 1.28 -5.76 7.64
N GLU A 33 1.24 -6.75 6.77
CA GLU A 33 2.34 -7.02 5.83
C GLU A 33 2.73 -5.75 5.06
N GLY A 34 3.97 -5.65 4.62
CA GLY A 34 4.48 -4.50 3.88
C GLY A 34 3.77 -4.24 2.55
N SER A 35 3.32 -5.31 1.88
CA SER A 35 2.61 -5.24 0.59
C SER A 35 1.34 -6.06 0.62
N ASN A 36 0.20 -5.44 0.37
CA ASN A 36 -1.11 -6.06 0.46
C ASN A 36 -1.96 -5.80 -0.78
N GLY A 37 -2.61 -6.84 -1.29
CA GLY A 37 -3.49 -6.75 -2.44
C GLY A 37 -4.69 -5.83 -2.21
N ARG A 38 -5.26 -5.83 -0.99
CA ARG A 38 -6.38 -4.98 -0.62
C ARG A 38 -6.47 -4.81 0.89
N THR A 39 -6.54 -3.56 1.35
CA THR A 39 -6.78 -3.18 2.74
C THR A 39 -8.01 -2.30 2.84
N GLN A 40 -8.95 -2.63 3.72
CA GLN A 40 -10.05 -1.74 4.08
C GLN A 40 -9.59 -0.79 5.18
N ARG A 41 -9.71 0.52 4.96
CA ARG A 41 -9.13 1.52 5.85
C ARG A 41 -9.87 2.85 5.77
N GLY A 42 -9.40 3.82 6.52
CA GLY A 42 -9.97 5.16 6.59
C GLY A 42 -10.67 5.41 7.91
N ARG A 43 -11.33 6.54 7.99
CA ARG A 43 -12.03 7.02 9.19
C ARG A 43 -13.08 6.00 9.67
N GLY A 44 -13.13 5.76 10.97
CA GLY A 44 -14.03 4.75 11.56
C GLY A 44 -13.54 3.31 11.43
N ARG A 45 -12.33 3.07 10.89
CA ARG A 45 -11.69 1.76 10.78
C ARG A 45 -10.38 1.72 11.56
N ILE A 46 -9.90 0.52 11.83
CA ILE A 46 -8.62 0.33 12.53
C ILE A 46 -7.49 0.86 11.65
N ALA A 47 -6.69 1.76 12.20
CA ALA A 47 -5.51 2.25 11.51
C ALA A 47 -4.34 1.32 11.80
N LEU A 48 -4.03 0.48 10.82
CA LEU A 48 -2.89 -0.43 10.86
C LEU A 48 -1.68 0.21 10.18
N GLU A 49 -0.55 0.16 10.85
CA GLU A 49 0.73 0.41 10.21
C GLU A 49 1.21 -0.84 9.49
N ARG A 50 2.11 -0.66 8.52
CA ARG A 50 2.70 -1.77 7.74
C ARG A 50 4.13 -2.03 8.17
N VAL A 51 4.58 -3.27 8.03
CA VAL A 51 6.00 -3.57 8.10
C VAL A 51 6.73 -2.72 7.06
N PRO A 52 7.79 -1.98 7.45
CA PRO A 52 8.53 -1.14 6.52
C PRO A 52 9.14 -1.92 5.35
N TYR A 53 9.29 -1.26 4.20
CA TYR A 53 9.90 -1.87 3.02
C TYR A 53 11.42 -2.04 3.15
N TYR A 54 12.11 -1.03 3.70
CA TYR A 54 13.57 -1.08 3.83
C TYR A 54 13.99 -2.02 4.95
N VAL A 55 14.96 -2.91 4.66
CA VAL A 55 15.41 -3.97 5.58
C VAL A 55 15.78 -3.41 6.96
N ASP A 56 16.60 -2.36 7.02
CA ASP A 56 17.06 -1.81 8.30
C ASP A 56 15.90 -1.26 9.14
N GLN A 57 14.93 -0.61 8.48
CA GLN A 57 13.73 -0.10 9.14
C GLN A 57 12.81 -1.24 9.60
N ALA A 58 12.67 -2.29 8.79
CA ALA A 58 11.85 -3.45 9.14
C ALA A 58 12.45 -4.21 10.32
N VAL A 59 13.75 -4.44 10.30
CA VAL A 59 14.48 -5.09 11.40
C VAL A 59 14.37 -4.28 12.69
N ASP A 60 14.58 -2.95 12.62
CA ASP A 60 14.43 -2.09 13.79
C ASP A 60 13.00 -2.08 14.33
N ALA A 61 12.02 -2.02 13.45
CA ALA A 61 10.59 -2.06 13.82
C ALA A 61 10.16 -3.37 14.49
N LEU A 62 10.82 -4.49 14.18
CA LEU A 62 10.46 -5.83 14.66
C LEU A 62 11.43 -6.43 15.68
N LYS A 63 12.52 -5.77 16.03
CA LYS A 63 13.59 -6.29 16.94
C LYS A 63 13.09 -6.73 18.33
N TRP A 64 11.93 -6.26 18.77
CA TRP A 64 11.31 -6.53 20.06
C TRP A 64 10.40 -7.77 20.06
N VAL A 65 10.15 -8.39 18.90
CA VAL A 65 9.20 -9.51 18.74
C VAL A 65 9.78 -10.78 19.32
N GLU A 66 9.06 -11.41 20.24
CA GLU A 66 9.34 -12.72 20.79
C GLU A 66 8.38 -13.78 20.24
N HIS A 67 7.11 -13.39 20.04
CA HIS A 67 6.09 -14.25 19.43
C HIS A 67 5.47 -13.52 18.23
N LEU A 68 5.51 -14.15 17.07
CA LEU A 68 4.95 -13.66 15.81
C LEU A 68 3.74 -14.52 15.42
N ILE A 69 2.55 -13.95 15.51
CA ILE A 69 1.29 -14.62 15.13
C ILE A 69 0.92 -14.18 13.71
N LEU A 70 0.89 -15.12 12.79
CA LEU A 70 0.56 -14.89 11.38
C LEU A 70 -0.93 -15.15 11.12
N VAL A 71 -1.62 -14.15 10.55
CA VAL A 71 -3.04 -14.22 10.19
C VAL A 71 -3.19 -13.91 8.71
N ASN A 72 -3.37 -14.92 7.87
CA ASN A 72 -3.29 -14.81 6.41
C ASN A 72 -2.06 -14.02 5.93
N ALA A 73 -0.97 -14.12 6.65
CA ALA A 73 0.26 -13.38 6.43
C ALA A 73 1.44 -14.33 6.29
N LYS A 74 2.49 -13.88 5.62
CA LYS A 74 3.80 -14.55 5.59
C LYS A 74 4.72 -13.91 6.62
N ALA A 75 5.64 -14.71 7.17
CA ALA A 75 6.67 -14.18 8.05
C ALA A 75 7.51 -13.12 7.31
N PRO A 76 7.81 -11.96 7.95
CA PRO A 76 8.51 -10.87 7.29
C PRO A 76 9.92 -11.25 6.87
N VAL A 77 10.17 -11.15 5.56
CA VAL A 77 11.48 -11.41 4.96
C VAL A 77 11.85 -10.27 3.99
N GLY A 78 13.13 -10.10 3.75
CA GLY A 78 13.63 -9.15 2.75
C GLY A 78 13.05 -9.45 1.38
N PHE A 79 12.54 -8.41 0.69
CA PHE A 79 12.00 -8.55 -0.65
C PHE A 79 13.11 -8.94 -1.64
N PHE A 80 14.29 -8.36 -1.45
CA PHE A 80 15.51 -8.71 -2.16
C PHE A 80 16.61 -9.12 -1.16
N GLY A 81 17.54 -9.94 -1.60
CA GLY A 81 18.77 -10.23 -0.86
C GLY A 81 19.76 -9.08 -0.99
N TYR A 82 20.10 -8.43 0.11
CA TYR A 82 21.11 -7.37 0.12
C TYR A 82 22.39 -7.85 0.79
N PRO A 83 23.58 -7.52 0.23
CA PRO A 83 24.85 -7.88 0.85
C PRO A 83 24.96 -7.37 2.28
N GLY A 84 25.32 -8.26 3.21
CA GLY A 84 25.52 -7.92 4.62
C GLY A 84 24.26 -7.59 5.42
N LYS A 85 23.05 -7.77 4.85
CA LYS A 85 21.79 -7.57 5.56
C LYS A 85 21.06 -8.89 5.85
N PRO A 86 20.32 -9.00 6.96
CA PRO A 86 19.58 -10.21 7.28
C PRO A 86 18.39 -10.39 6.32
N SER A 87 18.09 -11.65 5.99
CA SER A 87 16.88 -11.98 5.22
C SER A 87 15.62 -11.93 6.08
N LEU A 88 15.69 -12.34 7.35
CA LEU A 88 14.58 -12.25 8.30
C LEU A 88 14.53 -10.86 8.91
N HIS A 89 13.34 -10.28 8.98
CA HIS A 89 13.13 -8.96 9.56
C HIS A 89 12.76 -9.00 11.05
N TYR A 90 12.56 -10.18 11.63
CA TYR A 90 12.27 -10.42 13.03
C TYR A 90 13.41 -11.25 13.68
N PRO A 91 13.55 -11.26 15.02
CA PRO A 91 14.60 -11.99 15.70
C PRO A 91 14.60 -13.49 15.34
N PRO A 92 15.76 -14.11 15.05
CA PRO A 92 15.82 -15.52 14.68
C PRO A 92 15.31 -16.50 15.76
N ASN A 93 15.30 -16.06 17.00
CA ASN A 93 14.79 -16.82 18.16
C ASN A 93 13.30 -16.54 18.47
N ALA A 94 12.63 -15.70 17.71
CA ALA A 94 11.21 -15.46 17.87
C ALA A 94 10.40 -16.71 17.46
N GLU A 95 9.40 -17.05 18.28
CA GLU A 95 8.48 -18.13 17.99
C GLU A 95 7.42 -17.69 16.96
N VAL A 96 7.29 -18.43 15.87
CA VAL A 96 6.33 -18.13 14.80
C VAL A 96 5.12 -19.04 14.89
N HIS A 97 3.94 -18.46 15.06
CA HIS A 97 2.66 -19.16 15.15
C HIS A 97 1.79 -18.80 13.94
N VAL A 98 1.24 -19.79 13.27
CA VAL A 98 0.31 -19.58 12.16
C VAL A 98 -1.11 -19.78 12.67
N LEU A 99 -1.83 -18.69 12.93
CA LEU A 99 -3.24 -18.74 13.34
C LEU A 99 -4.13 -19.12 12.14
N THR A 100 -3.93 -18.44 11.01
CA THR A 100 -4.66 -18.76 9.77
C THR A 100 -3.75 -18.68 8.56
N ARG A 101 -3.98 -19.58 7.60
CA ARG A 101 -3.42 -19.53 6.23
C ARG A 101 -4.43 -18.90 5.28
N TYR A 102 -4.03 -18.66 4.03
CA TYR A 102 -4.88 -17.98 3.03
C TYR A 102 -6.17 -18.72 2.72
N GLU A 103 -6.21 -20.03 2.86
CA GLU A 103 -7.37 -20.87 2.67
C GLU A 103 -8.37 -20.85 3.84
N HIS A 104 -8.00 -20.28 4.98
CA HIS A 104 -8.85 -20.19 6.16
C HIS A 104 -9.59 -18.84 6.22
N ASN A 105 -10.78 -18.84 6.81
CA ASN A 105 -11.51 -17.61 7.13
C ASN A 105 -10.91 -16.95 8.39
N ALA A 106 -10.08 -15.92 8.17
CA ALA A 106 -9.41 -15.21 9.25
C ALA A 106 -10.39 -14.46 10.18
N GLU A 107 -11.48 -13.93 9.64
CA GLU A 107 -12.47 -13.19 10.45
C GLU A 107 -13.12 -14.12 11.48
N VAL A 108 -13.54 -15.32 11.05
CA VAL A 108 -14.12 -16.34 11.95
C VAL A 108 -13.09 -16.80 12.99
N ALA A 109 -11.85 -17.04 12.59
CA ALA A 109 -10.80 -17.48 13.53
C ALA A 109 -10.47 -16.39 14.55
N LEU A 110 -10.36 -15.14 14.12
CA LEU A 110 -10.10 -14.01 15.03
C LEU A 110 -11.32 -13.72 15.94
N ALA A 111 -12.54 -13.88 15.45
CA ALA A 111 -13.74 -13.77 16.28
C ALA A 111 -13.73 -14.81 17.40
N ALA A 112 -13.51 -16.09 17.05
CA ALA A 112 -13.44 -17.18 18.02
C ALA A 112 -12.32 -16.96 19.05
N LEU A 113 -11.13 -16.53 18.63
CA LEU A 113 -10.03 -16.21 19.54
C LEU A 113 -10.37 -15.03 20.46
N ALA A 114 -11.06 -14.00 19.95
CA ALA A 114 -11.49 -12.87 20.76
C ALA A 114 -12.52 -13.27 21.83
N GLU A 115 -13.40 -14.23 21.52
CA GLU A 115 -14.36 -14.81 22.47
C GLU A 115 -13.64 -15.63 23.53
N GLU A 116 -12.74 -16.52 23.15
CA GLU A 116 -11.95 -17.35 24.08
C GLU A 116 -11.14 -16.52 25.08
N LEU A 117 -10.59 -15.39 24.59
CA LEU A 117 -9.85 -14.45 25.42
C LEU A 117 -10.76 -13.49 26.22
N ASN A 118 -12.08 -13.60 26.10
CA ASN A 118 -13.03 -12.65 26.67
C ASN A 118 -12.69 -11.19 26.30
N ALA A 119 -12.18 -10.96 25.09
CA ALA A 119 -11.78 -9.65 24.62
C ALA A 119 -13.02 -8.75 24.44
N PRO A 120 -13.14 -7.60 25.14
CA PRO A 120 -14.34 -6.78 25.14
C PRO A 120 -14.58 -6.13 23.76
N ALA A 121 -15.82 -5.74 23.51
CA ALA A 121 -16.13 -4.82 22.43
C ALA A 121 -15.47 -3.47 22.70
N ILE A 122 -14.82 -2.91 21.70
CA ILE A 122 -14.05 -1.66 21.84
C ILE A 122 -14.48 -0.68 20.76
N ALA A 123 -14.61 0.60 21.15
CA ALA A 123 -14.81 1.68 20.20
C ALA A 123 -13.52 1.90 19.40
N ILE A 124 -13.68 2.11 18.10
CA ILE A 124 -12.55 2.47 17.23
C ILE A 124 -12.13 3.90 17.59
N PRO A 125 -10.84 4.16 17.87
CA PRO A 125 -10.36 5.49 18.21
C PRO A 125 -10.62 6.50 17.09
N ASP A 126 -11.22 7.64 17.44
CA ASP A 126 -11.26 8.79 16.52
C ASP A 126 -9.85 9.38 16.41
N ARG A 127 -9.37 9.49 15.19
CA ARG A 127 -8.02 10.02 14.89
C ARG A 127 -8.05 11.47 14.42
N GLY A 128 -9.16 12.15 14.62
CA GLY A 128 -9.30 13.56 14.29
C GLY A 128 -9.94 13.84 12.92
N PRO A 129 -9.92 15.08 12.47
CA PRO A 129 -10.65 15.52 11.29
C PRO A 129 -10.05 14.97 10.00
N ARG A 130 -10.86 15.03 8.96
CA ARG A 130 -10.42 14.78 7.57
C ARG A 130 -9.31 15.77 7.23
N PRO A 131 -8.27 15.35 6.47
CA PRO A 131 -7.24 16.26 5.98
C PRO A 131 -7.82 17.43 5.19
N GLU A 132 -7.17 18.59 5.28
CA GLU A 132 -7.53 19.76 4.47
C GLU A 132 -6.72 19.80 3.18
N VAL A 133 -7.33 20.39 2.14
CA VAL A 133 -6.62 20.63 0.86
C VAL A 133 -5.50 21.63 1.08
N VAL A 134 -4.30 21.27 0.70
CA VAL A 134 -3.15 22.17 0.65
C VAL A 134 -2.88 22.64 -0.78
N ARG A 135 -2.31 23.83 -0.91
CA ARG A 135 -1.93 24.46 -2.19
C ARG A 135 -0.43 24.75 -2.19
N GLY A 136 0.15 24.90 -3.38
CA GLY A 136 1.57 25.19 -3.58
C GLY A 136 2.25 24.13 -4.44
N ALA A 137 3.58 24.10 -4.38
CA ALA A 137 4.36 23.10 -5.10
C ALA A 137 4.02 21.68 -4.60
N PRO A 138 3.87 20.68 -5.50
CA PRO A 138 3.52 19.33 -5.11
C PRO A 138 4.66 18.69 -4.31
N THR A 139 4.36 18.30 -3.07
CA THR A 139 5.21 17.46 -2.23
C THR A 139 4.51 16.13 -1.95
N PRO A 140 5.22 15.06 -1.57
CA PRO A 140 4.59 13.79 -1.21
C PRO A 140 3.51 13.95 -0.13
N GLU A 141 3.80 14.70 0.93
CA GLU A 141 2.89 14.96 2.05
C GLU A 141 1.70 15.82 1.59
N GLY A 142 1.96 16.84 0.77
CA GLY A 142 0.91 17.68 0.18
C GLY A 142 -0.06 16.89 -0.68
N LEU A 143 0.45 16.02 -1.55
CA LEU A 143 -0.39 15.13 -2.37
C LEU A 143 -1.17 14.11 -1.52
N ALA A 144 -0.56 13.55 -0.49
CA ALA A 144 -1.25 12.66 0.44
C ALA A 144 -2.43 13.34 1.14
N ARG A 145 -2.23 14.59 1.60
CA ARG A 145 -3.29 15.41 2.21
C ARG A 145 -4.40 15.76 1.21
N VAL A 146 -4.04 16.16 -0.01
CA VAL A 146 -5.02 16.44 -1.07
C VAL A 146 -5.82 15.17 -1.42
N LEU A 147 -5.15 14.02 -1.54
CA LEU A 147 -5.82 12.74 -1.77
C LEU A 147 -6.83 12.44 -0.64
N GLY A 148 -6.42 12.54 0.62
CA GLY A 148 -7.29 12.33 1.78
C GLY A 148 -8.44 13.32 1.86
N ALA A 149 -8.19 14.59 1.48
CA ALA A 149 -9.19 15.66 1.49
C ALA A 149 -10.24 15.52 0.37
N LEU A 150 -9.87 15.06 -0.82
CA LEU A 150 -10.75 15.02 -1.98
C LEU A 150 -11.34 13.63 -2.27
N MET A 151 -10.77 12.58 -1.70
CA MET A 151 -11.24 11.21 -1.87
C MET A 151 -12.71 11.09 -1.46
N PRO A 152 -13.62 10.60 -2.32
CA PRO A 152 -14.99 10.33 -1.92
C PRO A 152 -15.07 9.13 -0.98
N GLU A 153 -16.13 9.08 -0.18
CA GLU A 153 -16.43 7.91 0.64
C GLU A 153 -16.63 6.67 -0.23
N GLY A 154 -16.11 5.56 0.22
CA GLY A 154 -16.16 4.31 -0.52
C GLY A 154 -15.24 4.24 -1.73
N ALA A 155 -14.33 5.22 -1.94
CA ALA A 155 -13.37 5.15 -3.03
C ALA A 155 -12.51 3.88 -3.00
N ILE A 156 -11.93 3.54 -4.15
CA ILE A 156 -10.90 2.51 -4.26
C ILE A 156 -9.62 3.19 -4.72
N ILE A 157 -8.55 3.07 -3.95
CA ILE A 157 -7.23 3.57 -4.33
C ILE A 157 -6.45 2.43 -4.96
N ALA A 158 -5.95 2.61 -6.17
CA ALA A 158 -4.96 1.74 -6.78
C ALA A 158 -3.60 2.46 -6.71
N ASP A 159 -2.70 1.95 -5.87
CA ASP A 159 -1.44 2.63 -5.57
C ASP A 159 -0.25 1.91 -6.21
N GLU A 160 0.29 2.54 -7.23
CA GLU A 160 1.59 2.23 -7.83
C GLU A 160 2.46 3.49 -7.94
N SER A 161 2.39 4.36 -6.95
CA SER A 161 3.20 5.59 -6.87
C SER A 161 4.67 5.33 -6.53
N VAL A 162 5.01 4.11 -6.18
CA VAL A 162 6.35 3.57 -5.95
C VAL A 162 7.16 4.43 -4.96
N SER A 163 8.21 5.09 -5.44
CA SER A 163 9.15 5.83 -4.56
C SER A 163 8.56 7.13 -4.00
N TYR A 164 7.67 7.80 -4.75
CA TYR A 164 7.10 9.09 -4.33
C TYR A 164 5.97 8.92 -3.32
N GLY A 165 5.16 7.86 -3.44
CA GLY A 165 3.95 7.68 -2.65
C GLY A 165 4.11 6.91 -1.34
N ARG A 166 5.33 6.68 -0.87
CA ARG A 166 5.56 5.89 0.37
C ARG A 166 4.83 6.45 1.59
N GLY A 167 4.63 7.78 1.66
CA GLY A 167 3.88 8.46 2.71
C GLY A 167 2.36 8.46 2.51
N PHE A 168 1.85 8.08 1.34
CA PHE A 168 0.40 8.19 1.06
C PHE A 168 -0.44 7.30 1.96
N PHE A 169 0.02 6.11 2.25
CA PHE A 169 -0.72 5.18 3.09
C PHE A 169 -0.89 5.70 4.54
N PRO A 170 0.15 6.04 5.29
CA PRO A 170 -0.03 6.56 6.65
C PRO A 170 -0.79 7.88 6.69
N GLU A 171 -0.53 8.82 5.78
CA GLU A 171 -1.15 10.15 5.78
C GLU A 171 -2.66 10.14 5.42
N THR A 172 -3.18 9.03 4.90
CA THR A 172 -4.60 8.92 4.52
C THR A 172 -5.45 8.13 5.53
N HIS A 173 -4.96 7.87 6.75
CA HIS A 173 -5.75 7.18 7.79
C HIS A 173 -7.04 7.90 8.16
N ASN A 174 -7.06 9.24 8.11
CA ASN A 174 -8.24 10.07 8.42
C ASN A 174 -9.09 10.42 7.18
N ALA A 175 -8.74 9.88 6.01
CA ALA A 175 -9.57 9.98 4.82
C ALA A 175 -10.89 9.22 5.02
N PRO A 176 -11.94 9.49 4.23
CA PRO A 176 -13.18 8.71 4.28
C PRO A 176 -12.94 7.21 4.16
N PRO A 177 -13.84 6.34 4.63
CA PRO A 177 -13.73 4.89 4.46
C PRO A 177 -13.48 4.53 2.99
N HIS A 178 -12.44 3.74 2.73
CA HIS A 178 -12.01 3.37 1.37
C HIS A 178 -11.30 2.02 1.35
N ASP A 179 -11.09 1.49 0.16
CA ASP A 179 -10.20 0.36 -0.09
C ASP A 179 -8.86 0.85 -0.64
N TRP A 180 -7.78 0.23 -0.21
CA TRP A 180 -6.44 0.49 -0.71
C TRP A 180 -5.87 -0.75 -1.35
N LEU A 181 -5.62 -0.69 -2.64
CA LEU A 181 -4.98 -1.73 -3.45
C LEU A 181 -3.57 -1.28 -3.78
N GLN A 182 -2.61 -2.18 -3.71
CA GLN A 182 -1.23 -1.84 -4.06
C GLN A 182 -0.51 -2.98 -4.78
N ILE A 183 0.65 -2.66 -5.33
CA ILE A 183 1.56 -3.63 -5.93
C ILE A 183 1.99 -4.66 -4.88
N THR A 184 1.81 -5.95 -5.16
CA THR A 184 2.11 -7.05 -4.24
C THR A 184 3.38 -7.80 -4.59
N GLY A 185 3.70 -7.93 -5.86
CA GLY A 185 4.81 -8.73 -6.35
C GLY A 185 6.03 -7.92 -6.81
N GLY A 186 6.06 -6.60 -6.61
CA GLY A 186 7.15 -5.73 -7.04
C GLY A 186 7.29 -5.56 -8.55
N ALA A 187 6.43 -6.20 -9.35
CA ALA A 187 6.40 -6.04 -10.80
C ALA A 187 5.62 -4.77 -11.15
N ILE A 188 6.33 -3.74 -11.57
CA ILE A 188 5.72 -2.46 -11.99
C ILE A 188 4.91 -2.63 -13.27
N GLY A 189 3.89 -1.74 -13.44
CA GLY A 189 2.91 -1.80 -14.52
C GLY A 189 1.58 -2.42 -14.11
N CYS A 190 1.38 -2.78 -12.83
CA CYS A 190 0.13 -3.35 -12.36
C CYS A 190 -0.94 -2.27 -12.05
N GLY A 191 -0.56 -1.03 -11.75
CA GLY A 191 -1.46 0.00 -11.21
C GLY A 191 -2.63 0.34 -12.14
N MET A 192 -2.36 0.61 -13.41
CA MET A 192 -3.42 0.95 -14.38
C MET A 192 -4.40 -0.21 -14.63
N PRO A 193 -3.96 -1.46 -14.94
CA PRO A 193 -4.89 -2.57 -15.07
C PRO A 193 -5.59 -2.93 -13.76
N LEU A 194 -4.93 -2.77 -12.61
CA LEU A 194 -5.55 -2.95 -11.29
C LEU A 194 -6.70 -1.95 -11.08
N ALA A 195 -6.48 -0.67 -11.41
CA ALA A 195 -7.51 0.37 -11.35
C ALA A 195 -8.68 0.06 -12.31
N THR A 196 -8.37 -0.43 -13.52
CA THR A 196 -9.39 -0.87 -14.48
C THR A 196 -10.24 -2.01 -13.91
N GLY A 197 -9.60 -3.07 -13.39
CA GLY A 197 -10.30 -4.20 -12.77
C GLY A 197 -11.10 -3.79 -11.54
N ALA A 198 -10.55 -2.88 -10.72
CA ALA A 198 -11.24 -2.34 -9.55
C ALA A 198 -12.49 -1.53 -9.93
N ALA A 199 -12.46 -0.80 -11.05
CA ALA A 199 -13.63 -0.06 -11.53
C ALA A 199 -14.71 -0.99 -12.08
N VAL A 200 -14.32 -2.05 -12.79
CA VAL A 200 -15.25 -3.08 -13.29
C VAL A 200 -15.94 -3.82 -12.14
N GLY A 201 -15.16 -4.28 -11.14
CA GLY A 201 -15.67 -5.04 -10.00
C GLY A 201 -16.19 -4.18 -8.84
N GLY A 202 -16.01 -2.85 -8.89
CA GLY A 202 -16.24 -1.95 -7.77
C GLY A 202 -17.69 -1.48 -7.58
N GLY A 203 -18.64 -1.93 -8.40
CA GLY A 203 -20.05 -1.56 -8.27
C GLY A 203 -20.31 -0.05 -8.44
N GLY A 204 -19.60 0.61 -9.35
CA GLY A 204 -19.73 2.04 -9.63
C GLY A 204 -18.94 2.97 -8.69
N ARG A 205 -18.17 2.41 -7.76
CA ARG A 205 -17.30 3.17 -6.87
C ARG A 205 -16.23 3.92 -7.66
N ARG A 206 -15.90 5.15 -7.23
CA ARG A 206 -14.78 5.92 -7.82
C ARG A 206 -13.46 5.22 -7.54
N VAL A 207 -12.67 5.03 -8.59
CA VAL A 207 -11.29 4.54 -8.45
C VAL A 207 -10.31 5.70 -8.67
N ILE A 208 -9.35 5.84 -7.77
CA ILE A 208 -8.25 6.80 -7.90
C ILE A 208 -6.97 5.99 -8.03
N ASN A 209 -6.32 6.11 -9.18
CA ASN A 209 -5.05 5.44 -9.47
C ASN A 209 -3.89 6.43 -9.24
N MET A 210 -3.07 6.15 -8.24
CA MET A 210 -1.84 6.89 -7.95
C MET A 210 -0.68 6.19 -8.65
N GLN A 211 -0.15 6.78 -9.71
CA GLN A 211 0.68 6.08 -10.68
C GLN A 211 2.02 6.77 -10.90
N ALA A 212 3.14 6.05 -10.76
CA ALA A 212 4.44 6.53 -11.17
C ALA A 212 4.59 6.48 -12.71
N ASP A 213 5.32 7.43 -13.28
CA ASP A 213 5.52 7.56 -14.73
C ASP A 213 6.19 6.34 -15.37
N GLY A 214 7.28 5.86 -14.79
CA GLY A 214 7.97 4.68 -15.31
C GLY A 214 7.10 3.42 -15.28
N SER A 215 6.31 3.24 -14.22
CA SER A 215 5.37 2.12 -14.11
C SER A 215 4.22 2.24 -15.10
N ALA A 216 3.73 3.46 -15.34
CA ALA A 216 2.64 3.74 -16.28
C ALA A 216 2.96 3.28 -17.71
N MET A 217 4.21 3.44 -18.12
CA MET A 217 4.64 3.08 -19.50
C MET A 217 4.52 1.58 -19.80
N TYR A 218 4.48 0.71 -18.80
CA TYR A 218 4.32 -0.72 -19.03
C TYR A 218 2.91 -1.10 -19.51
N THR A 219 1.88 -0.32 -19.09
CA THR A 219 0.47 -0.69 -19.32
C THR A 219 -0.42 0.52 -19.63
N VAL A 220 0.15 1.57 -20.22
CA VAL A 220 -0.56 2.82 -20.56
C VAL A 220 -1.81 2.58 -21.42
N GLN A 221 -1.84 1.53 -22.23
CA GLN A 221 -2.99 1.12 -23.04
C GLN A 221 -4.24 0.79 -22.20
N SER A 222 -4.11 0.60 -20.89
CA SER A 222 -5.27 0.48 -20.00
C SER A 222 -6.19 1.69 -20.03
N LEU A 223 -5.66 2.88 -20.34
CA LEU A 223 -6.44 4.11 -20.51
C LEU A 223 -7.49 3.97 -21.61
N TRP A 224 -7.14 3.32 -22.74
CA TRP A 224 -8.09 3.05 -23.81
C TRP A 224 -9.25 2.16 -23.34
N THR A 225 -8.98 1.12 -22.55
CA THR A 225 -10.03 0.26 -21.98
C THR A 225 -10.90 1.06 -21.01
N GLN A 226 -10.31 1.90 -20.18
CA GLN A 226 -11.05 2.76 -19.23
C GLN A 226 -12.00 3.73 -19.98
N ALA A 227 -11.52 4.35 -21.07
CA ALA A 227 -12.34 5.22 -21.90
C ALA A 227 -13.46 4.46 -22.60
N ARG A 228 -13.14 3.35 -23.26
CA ARG A 228 -14.09 2.49 -23.99
C ARG A 228 -15.25 2.03 -23.09
N GLU A 229 -14.93 1.57 -21.88
CA GLU A 229 -15.91 1.04 -20.93
C GLU A 229 -16.50 2.13 -20.01
N LYS A 230 -16.13 3.41 -20.23
CA LYS A 230 -16.57 4.56 -19.42
C LYS A 230 -16.39 4.35 -17.92
N LEU A 231 -15.27 3.79 -17.53
CA LEU A 231 -15.00 3.44 -16.14
C LEU A 231 -14.74 4.68 -15.28
N PRO A 232 -15.24 4.71 -14.02
CA PRO A 232 -15.08 5.85 -13.11
C PRO A 232 -13.67 5.89 -12.49
N VAL A 233 -12.62 5.96 -13.33
CA VAL A 233 -11.22 6.00 -12.92
C VAL A 233 -10.66 7.40 -13.09
N THR A 234 -9.94 7.89 -12.08
CA THR A 234 -9.11 9.08 -12.16
C THR A 234 -7.66 8.65 -11.93
N THR A 235 -6.81 8.79 -12.93
CA THR A 235 -5.39 8.47 -12.83
C THR A 235 -4.57 9.73 -12.58
N VAL A 236 -3.77 9.74 -11.52
CA VAL A 236 -2.82 10.80 -11.18
C VAL A 236 -1.42 10.29 -11.51
N ILE A 237 -0.84 10.78 -12.61
CA ILE A 237 0.54 10.44 -12.98
C ILE A 237 1.51 11.34 -12.20
N ILE A 238 2.38 10.70 -11.42
CA ILE A 238 3.45 11.35 -10.67
C ILE A 238 4.73 11.22 -11.51
N SER A 239 5.01 12.26 -12.31
CA SER A 239 6.13 12.24 -13.25
C SER A 239 7.38 12.88 -12.62
N ASN A 240 8.31 12.04 -12.19
CA ASN A 240 9.65 12.47 -11.78
C ASN A 240 10.68 12.26 -12.89
N ARG A 241 10.27 11.75 -14.05
CA ARG A 241 11.08 11.48 -15.25
C ARG A 241 12.26 10.53 -14.99
N LYS A 242 12.12 9.60 -14.05
CA LYS A 242 13.18 8.65 -13.68
C LYS A 242 12.61 7.36 -13.11
N TYR A 243 13.33 6.27 -13.33
CA TYR A 243 13.17 5.07 -12.51
C TYR A 243 13.90 5.24 -11.16
N ALA A 244 13.41 6.18 -10.34
CA ALA A 244 14.07 6.60 -9.10
C ALA A 244 14.26 5.47 -8.08
N ILE A 245 13.39 4.45 -8.09
CA ILE A 245 13.54 3.27 -7.24
C ILE A 245 14.85 2.53 -7.54
N LEU A 246 15.24 2.41 -8.79
CA LEU A 246 16.48 1.73 -9.18
C LEU A 246 17.72 2.49 -8.71
N LEU A 247 17.67 3.84 -8.70
CA LEU A 247 18.75 4.65 -8.12
C LEU A 247 18.89 4.41 -6.61
N GLY A 248 17.76 4.15 -5.93
CA GLY A 248 17.75 3.70 -4.54
C GLY A 248 18.43 2.35 -4.37
N GLU A 249 18.11 1.39 -5.24
CA GLU A 249 18.67 0.04 -5.18
C GLU A 249 20.20 0.02 -5.47
N TYR A 250 20.69 0.83 -6.39
CA TYR A 250 22.14 0.99 -6.57
C TYR A 250 22.84 1.40 -5.27
N ARG A 251 22.26 2.35 -4.54
CA ARG A 251 22.81 2.78 -3.24
C ARG A 251 22.72 1.68 -2.18
N ASN A 252 21.61 0.93 -2.16
CA ASN A 252 21.38 -0.14 -1.19
C ASN A 252 22.40 -1.29 -1.34
N VAL A 253 22.87 -1.56 -2.56
CA VAL A 253 23.91 -2.59 -2.83
C VAL A 253 25.33 -2.01 -2.89
N GLY A 254 25.51 -0.71 -2.63
CA GLY A 254 26.82 -0.05 -2.68
C GLY A 254 27.41 0.07 -4.09
N ALA A 255 26.58 -0.08 -5.13
CA ALA A 255 27.03 0.06 -6.51
C ALA A 255 27.03 1.52 -6.96
N ASN A 256 28.01 1.88 -7.80
CA ASN A 256 28.09 3.20 -8.42
C ASN A 256 27.68 3.10 -9.90
N PRO A 257 26.47 3.60 -10.26
CA PRO A 257 26.02 3.55 -11.64
C PRO A 257 26.88 4.47 -12.52
N GLY A 258 27.39 3.92 -13.63
CA GLY A 258 28.04 4.71 -14.67
C GLY A 258 27.02 5.48 -15.53
N ARG A 259 27.52 6.29 -16.48
CA ARG A 259 26.70 7.13 -17.36
C ARG A 259 25.61 6.33 -18.08
N THR A 260 25.94 5.20 -18.67
CA THR A 260 24.98 4.36 -19.40
C THR A 260 23.81 3.91 -18.53
N ALA A 261 24.08 3.48 -17.29
CA ALA A 261 23.04 3.10 -16.36
C ALA A 261 22.14 4.30 -15.97
N MET A 262 22.73 5.48 -15.80
CA MET A 262 21.97 6.71 -15.54
C MET A 262 21.07 7.10 -16.71
N ASP A 263 21.61 7.00 -17.95
CA ASP A 263 20.84 7.29 -19.18
C ASP A 263 19.67 6.31 -19.36
N MET A 264 19.85 5.03 -19.00
CA MET A 264 18.78 4.01 -19.05
C MET A 264 17.65 4.25 -18.03
N MET A 265 17.94 4.95 -16.96
CA MET A 265 16.95 5.28 -15.91
C MET A 265 16.28 6.64 -16.11
N ASP A 266 16.71 7.40 -17.11
CA ASP A 266 16.14 8.71 -17.45
C ASP A 266 14.93 8.53 -18.37
N LEU A 267 13.80 9.15 -18.00
CA LEU A 267 12.55 9.22 -18.75
C LEU A 267 12.26 10.65 -19.27
N GLY A 268 13.27 11.53 -19.23
CA GLY A 268 13.15 12.94 -19.61
C GLY A 268 13.69 13.28 -21.00
N ASN A 269 14.17 12.30 -21.78
CA ASN A 269 14.74 12.54 -23.11
C ASN A 269 14.23 11.54 -24.17
N PRO A 270 13.14 11.86 -24.90
CA PRO A 270 12.26 13.03 -24.70
C PRO A 270 11.32 12.88 -23.49
N ASP A 271 10.79 14.00 -23.00
CA ASP A 271 9.73 13.99 -21.99
C ASP A 271 8.48 13.28 -22.50
N ILE A 272 7.86 12.48 -21.64
CA ILE A 272 6.61 11.77 -21.98
C ILE A 272 5.44 12.76 -21.90
N GLY A 273 4.76 12.98 -23.01
CA GLY A 273 3.59 13.85 -23.09
C GLY A 273 2.33 13.16 -22.55
N TRP A 274 2.18 13.04 -21.25
CA TRP A 274 1.11 12.29 -20.59
C TRP A 274 -0.29 12.75 -20.97
N VAL A 275 -0.52 14.06 -21.07
CA VAL A 275 -1.82 14.62 -21.53
C VAL A 275 -2.15 14.13 -22.93
N LYS A 276 -1.21 14.25 -23.87
CA LYS A 276 -1.40 13.82 -25.26
C LYS A 276 -1.63 12.30 -25.37
N LEU A 277 -0.94 11.49 -24.55
CA LEU A 277 -1.16 10.05 -24.51
C LEU A 277 -2.56 9.70 -24.02
N ALA A 278 -3.03 10.36 -22.96
CA ALA A 278 -4.36 10.13 -22.41
C ALA A 278 -5.44 10.55 -23.40
N GLU A 279 -5.34 11.73 -24.01
CA GLU A 279 -6.25 12.24 -25.03
C GLU A 279 -6.28 11.32 -26.25
N GLY A 280 -5.11 10.84 -26.72
CA GLY A 280 -4.99 9.88 -27.83
C GLY A 280 -5.65 8.52 -27.55
N MET A 281 -5.87 8.20 -26.28
CA MET A 281 -6.60 7.00 -25.84
C MET A 281 -8.05 7.29 -25.44
N GLY A 282 -8.54 8.51 -25.65
CA GLY A 282 -9.92 8.90 -25.38
C GLY A 282 -10.21 9.28 -23.93
N VAL A 283 -9.18 9.54 -23.12
CA VAL A 283 -9.31 9.99 -21.73
C VAL A 283 -9.06 11.50 -21.65
N GLU A 284 -9.98 12.24 -21.01
CA GLU A 284 -9.78 13.65 -20.69
C GLU A 284 -8.59 13.82 -19.74
N ALA A 285 -7.71 14.76 -20.01
CA ALA A 285 -6.50 14.96 -19.22
C ALA A 285 -6.12 16.43 -19.08
N ALA A 286 -5.45 16.75 -17.98
CA ALA A 286 -4.90 18.08 -17.69
C ALA A 286 -3.59 17.96 -16.88
N GLN A 287 -2.79 19.02 -16.90
CA GLN A 287 -1.54 19.13 -16.14
C GLN A 287 -1.58 20.37 -15.26
#